data_e86c84e8089211811afc5f76085e101f
#
_entry.id   e86c84e8089211811afc5f76085e101f
#
_cell.length_a   1.000
_cell.length_b   1.000
_cell.length_c   1.000
_cell.angle_alpha   90.00
_cell.angle_beta   90.00
_cell.angle_gamma   90.00
#
_symmetry.space_group_name_H-M   'P 1'
#
loop_
_entity.id
_entity.type
_entity.pdbx_description
1 polymer ?
#
loop_
_entity_poly.entity_id
_entity_poly.type
_entity_poly.pdbx_seq_one_letter_code
_entity_poly.pdbx_strand_id
1 'polypeptide(L)'
;LSKLKILIVEDELVIAEDLKEILEELGYEVCGIAISSREALALIDEKSPDLALLDIQIKGGKDGIELAAEINENYHLPFIMLTSHADIHTINRAKEVNPYGYLVKPFNEKEILAGIELAMANFTKEQSRRKEEENAPDFVLNDSLFIRTNGMLVKLKLQDIIYLEADANYTQVFAKDKKFVIRSTLKELEGKLDTNRFVRIHKSYLINLAEIDSIQAESVHISGKEIPISRNQYSWLLQQIKML
;
A
#
# COMPACT_ATOMS: atom_id res chain seq x y z
N LEU A 1 -9.71 17.83 -19.11
CA LEU A 1 -8.91 17.39 -17.96
C LEU A 1 -9.44 18.14 -16.75
N SER A 2 -9.70 17.45 -15.64
CA SER A 2 -10.02 18.11 -14.37
C SER A 2 -8.80 18.93 -13.90
N LYS A 3 -9.07 20.10 -13.34
CA LYS A 3 -8.01 20.89 -12.72
C LYS A 3 -7.50 20.17 -11.47
N LEU A 4 -6.19 20.34 -11.15
CA LEU A 4 -5.59 19.85 -9.92
C LEU A 4 -6.21 20.62 -8.74
N LYS A 5 -6.77 19.90 -7.77
CA LYS A 5 -7.38 20.47 -6.56
C LYS A 5 -6.35 20.62 -5.47
N ILE A 6 -6.17 21.84 -5.00
CA ILE A 6 -5.18 22.18 -3.98
C ILE A 6 -5.88 22.67 -2.72
N LEU A 7 -5.52 22.08 -1.58
CA LEU A 7 -5.90 22.55 -0.25
C LEU A 7 -4.78 23.48 0.27
N ILE A 8 -5.15 24.65 0.76
CA ILE A 8 -4.24 25.55 1.46
C ILE A 8 -4.48 25.42 2.96
N VAL A 9 -3.41 25.26 3.74
CA VAL A 9 -3.46 25.26 5.21
C VAL A 9 -2.53 26.37 5.71
N GLU A 10 -3.12 27.49 6.08
CA GLU A 10 -2.43 28.74 6.43
C GLU A 10 -3.34 29.55 7.35
N ASP A 11 -2.87 29.94 8.53
CA ASP A 11 -3.67 30.70 9.50
C ASP A 11 -3.64 32.23 9.30
N GLU A 12 -2.70 32.72 8.49
CA GLU A 12 -2.65 34.11 8.06
C GLU A 12 -3.47 34.29 6.78
N LEU A 13 -4.73 34.74 6.91
CA LEU A 13 -5.69 34.86 5.81
C LEU A 13 -5.18 35.67 4.62
N VAL A 14 -4.35 36.70 4.86
CA VAL A 14 -3.76 37.52 3.79
C VAL A 14 -2.84 36.66 2.94
N ILE A 15 -1.98 35.87 3.55
CA ILE A 15 -1.06 34.97 2.84
C ILE A 15 -1.85 33.85 2.11
N ALA A 16 -2.89 33.32 2.76
CA ALA A 16 -3.73 32.29 2.16
C ALA A 16 -4.49 32.78 0.91
N GLU A 17 -5.04 34.01 0.94
CA GLU A 17 -5.74 34.57 -0.21
C GLU A 17 -4.78 34.97 -1.34
N ASP A 18 -3.60 35.54 -1.03
CA ASP A 18 -2.56 35.81 -2.03
C ASP A 18 -2.12 34.51 -2.73
N LEU A 19 -1.91 33.46 -1.94
CA LEU A 19 -1.53 32.13 -2.48
C LEU A 19 -2.63 31.55 -3.36
N LYS A 20 -3.90 31.69 -2.95
CA LYS A 20 -5.06 31.26 -3.73
C LYS A 20 -5.13 31.99 -5.07
N GLU A 21 -4.98 33.33 -5.08
CA GLU A 21 -4.99 34.11 -6.31
C GLU A 21 -3.93 33.63 -7.30
N ILE A 22 -2.68 33.46 -6.84
CA ILE A 22 -1.59 32.89 -7.66
C ILE A 22 -1.93 31.50 -8.20
N LEU A 23 -2.47 30.61 -7.38
CA LEU A 23 -2.82 29.24 -7.79
C LEU A 23 -3.93 29.24 -8.85
N GLU A 24 -4.95 30.07 -8.69
CA GLU A 24 -6.05 30.20 -9.64
C GLU A 24 -5.59 30.81 -10.98
N GLU A 25 -4.67 31.79 -10.97
CA GLU A 25 -4.02 32.34 -12.15
C GLU A 25 -3.18 31.30 -12.89
N LEU A 26 -2.49 30.41 -12.16
CA LEU A 26 -1.76 29.28 -12.71
C LEU A 26 -2.68 28.16 -13.26
N GLY A 27 -4.00 28.29 -13.07
CA GLY A 27 -5.00 27.39 -13.59
C GLY A 27 -5.36 26.22 -12.69
N TYR A 28 -4.88 26.16 -11.46
CA TYR A 28 -5.26 25.20 -10.43
C TYR A 28 -6.65 25.49 -9.85
N GLU A 29 -7.22 24.55 -9.11
CA GLU A 29 -8.46 24.71 -8.35
C GLU A 29 -8.13 24.72 -6.85
N VAL A 30 -8.36 25.84 -6.15
CA VAL A 30 -8.25 25.87 -4.69
C VAL A 30 -9.56 25.33 -4.11
N CYS A 31 -9.55 24.12 -3.59
CA CYS A 31 -10.73 23.44 -3.08
C CYS A 31 -11.11 23.87 -1.64
N GLY A 32 -10.20 24.58 -0.94
CA GLY A 32 -10.46 25.13 0.38
C GLY A 32 -9.24 25.81 0.98
N ILE A 33 -9.48 26.65 1.98
CA ILE A 33 -8.47 27.24 2.87
C ILE A 33 -8.82 26.77 4.28
N ALA A 34 -7.87 26.19 5.00
CA ALA A 34 -7.98 25.81 6.40
C ALA A 34 -7.04 26.67 7.25
N ILE A 35 -7.51 27.18 8.36
CA ILE A 35 -6.72 27.97 9.30
C ILE A 35 -6.22 27.15 10.51
N SER A 36 -6.52 25.85 10.53
CA SER A 36 -6.15 24.94 11.61
C SER A 36 -6.06 23.50 11.10
N SER A 37 -5.33 22.65 11.83
CA SER A 37 -5.22 21.22 11.54
C SER A 37 -6.58 20.52 11.49
N ARG A 38 -7.51 20.89 12.38
CA ARG A 38 -8.87 20.30 12.42
C ARG A 38 -9.68 20.63 11.15
N GLU A 39 -9.63 21.87 10.69
CA GLU A 39 -10.30 22.29 9.45
C GLU A 39 -9.66 21.62 8.23
N ALA A 40 -8.33 21.50 8.21
CA ALA A 40 -7.61 20.83 7.14
C ALA A 40 -8.08 19.37 6.99
N LEU A 41 -8.15 18.61 8.06
CA LEU A 41 -8.62 17.21 8.02
C LEU A 41 -10.07 17.11 7.56
N ALA A 42 -10.96 18.00 8.03
CA ALA A 42 -12.34 18.03 7.58
C ALA A 42 -12.46 18.32 6.06
N LEU A 43 -11.66 19.28 5.55
CA LEU A 43 -11.63 19.58 4.12
C LEU A 43 -10.99 18.47 3.28
N ILE A 44 -10.00 17.75 3.78
CA ILE A 44 -9.43 16.57 3.12
C ILE A 44 -10.52 15.52 2.91
N ASP A 45 -11.28 15.20 3.95
CA ASP A 45 -12.37 14.23 3.90
C ASP A 45 -13.49 14.66 2.95
N GLU A 46 -13.87 15.94 2.97
CA GLU A 46 -15.00 16.46 2.18
C GLU A 46 -14.64 16.69 0.71
N LYS A 47 -13.49 17.28 0.43
CA LYS A 47 -13.12 17.78 -0.90
C LYS A 47 -12.20 16.87 -1.67
N SER A 48 -11.53 15.94 -1.01
CA SER A 48 -10.55 15.03 -1.61
C SER A 48 -9.54 15.77 -2.49
N PRO A 49 -8.68 16.64 -1.91
CA PRO A 49 -7.66 17.37 -2.66
C PRO A 49 -6.62 16.44 -3.28
N ASP A 50 -5.99 16.90 -4.36
CA ASP A 50 -4.89 16.18 -5.03
C ASP A 50 -3.52 16.55 -4.45
N LEU A 51 -3.42 17.74 -3.81
CA LEU A 51 -2.20 18.28 -3.18
C LEU A 51 -2.60 19.20 -2.02
N ALA A 52 -1.80 19.20 -0.95
CA ALA A 52 -1.92 20.17 0.13
C ALA A 52 -0.67 21.08 0.21
N LEU A 53 -0.89 22.37 0.43
CA LEU A 53 0.14 23.33 0.81
C LEU A 53 -0.02 23.62 2.31
N LEU A 54 0.98 23.21 3.12
CA LEU A 54 0.88 23.24 4.58
C LEU A 54 1.88 24.22 5.17
N ASP A 55 1.39 25.28 5.83
CA ASP A 55 2.30 26.07 6.66
C ASP A 55 2.78 25.24 7.86
N ILE A 56 4.07 25.37 8.16
CA ILE A 56 4.69 24.77 9.33
C ILE A 56 4.09 25.34 10.61
N GLN A 57 3.82 26.66 10.63
CA GLN A 57 3.35 27.39 11.81
C GLN A 57 1.88 27.74 11.69
N ILE A 58 0.99 26.79 11.97
CA ILE A 58 -0.45 27.04 12.03
C ILE A 58 -0.94 27.13 13.48
N LYS A 59 -2.00 27.94 13.72
CA LYS A 59 -2.66 28.03 15.02
C LYS A 59 -3.50 26.78 15.33
N GLY A 60 -3.58 26.43 16.60
CA GLY A 60 -4.44 25.36 17.07
C GLY A 60 -3.73 24.30 17.90
N GLY A 61 -4.34 23.11 18.00
CA GLY A 61 -3.82 22.05 18.85
C GLY A 61 -2.62 21.29 18.30
N LYS A 62 -2.40 21.34 16.96
CA LYS A 62 -1.27 20.71 16.25
C LYS A 62 -0.66 21.71 15.29
N ASP A 63 0.67 21.71 15.18
CA ASP A 63 1.39 22.47 14.14
C ASP A 63 1.29 21.78 12.77
N GLY A 64 1.80 22.43 11.71
CA GLY A 64 1.73 21.88 10.36
C GLY A 64 2.55 20.61 10.17
N ILE A 65 3.59 20.39 10.97
CA ILE A 65 4.40 19.16 10.92
C ILE A 65 3.64 17.99 11.53
N GLU A 66 2.95 18.23 12.66
CA GLU A 66 2.09 17.22 13.29
C GLU A 66 0.89 16.87 12.41
N LEU A 67 0.31 17.86 11.70
CA LEU A 67 -0.72 17.63 10.69
C LEU A 67 -0.19 16.79 9.53
N ALA A 68 1.01 17.10 9.03
CA ALA A 68 1.65 16.36 7.94
C ALA A 68 1.91 14.90 8.32
N ALA A 69 2.31 14.61 9.57
CA ALA A 69 2.46 13.26 10.08
C ALA A 69 1.13 12.50 10.04
N GLU A 70 0.03 13.12 10.47
CA GLU A 70 -1.31 12.52 10.44
C GLU A 70 -1.81 12.28 9.01
N ILE A 71 -1.50 13.19 8.07
CA ILE A 71 -1.79 13.02 6.64
C ILE A 71 -1.04 11.81 6.07
N ASN A 72 0.23 11.61 6.44
CA ASN A 72 1.02 10.46 6.02
C ASN A 72 0.48 9.12 6.54
N GLU A 73 -0.04 9.11 7.78
CA GLU A 73 -0.56 7.89 8.40
C GLU A 73 -1.92 7.47 7.82
N ASN A 74 -2.80 8.43 7.55
CA ASN A 74 -4.21 8.16 7.27
C ASN A 74 -4.65 8.47 5.83
N TYR A 75 -3.87 9.27 5.09
CA TYR A 75 -4.22 9.74 3.75
C TYR A 75 -3.07 9.50 2.77
N HIS A 76 -3.38 9.28 1.51
CA HIS A 76 -2.39 9.22 0.42
C HIS A 76 -2.34 10.55 -0.33
N LEU A 77 -2.21 11.65 0.41
CA LEU A 77 -2.23 13.01 -0.09
C LEU A 77 -0.80 13.58 -0.09
N PRO A 78 -0.24 13.95 -1.26
CA PRO A 78 1.04 14.65 -1.29
C PRO A 78 0.89 16.05 -0.70
N PHE A 79 1.97 16.56 -0.08
CA PHE A 79 1.98 17.91 0.45
C PHE A 79 3.33 18.59 0.26
N ILE A 80 3.29 19.91 0.19
CA ILE A 80 4.44 20.82 0.18
C ILE A 80 4.38 21.63 1.47
N MET A 81 5.52 21.77 2.16
CA MET A 81 5.61 22.63 3.34
C MET A 81 5.88 24.09 2.96
N LEU A 82 5.10 25.01 3.52
CA LEU A 82 5.34 26.43 3.44
C LEU A 82 6.15 26.86 4.66
N THR A 83 7.20 27.65 4.49
CA THR A 83 8.10 28.03 5.57
C THR A 83 8.59 29.48 5.46
N SER A 84 8.58 30.20 6.56
CA SER A 84 9.23 31.49 6.71
C SER A 84 10.50 31.32 7.52
N HIS A 85 11.68 31.18 6.87
CA HIS A 85 12.99 31.10 7.53
C HIS A 85 12.99 30.24 8.81
N ALA A 86 12.67 28.96 8.67
CA ALA A 86 12.68 28.04 9.81
C ALA A 86 14.11 27.84 10.32
N ASP A 87 14.27 27.84 11.63
CA ASP A 87 15.51 27.40 12.26
C ASP A 87 15.84 25.93 11.92
N ILE A 88 17.10 25.53 12.14
CA ILE A 88 17.58 24.17 11.81
C ILE A 88 16.75 23.07 12.49
N HIS A 89 16.23 23.31 13.69
CA HIS A 89 15.42 22.35 14.41
C HIS A 89 14.08 22.10 13.72
N THR A 90 13.39 23.17 13.31
CA THR A 90 12.12 23.12 12.58
C THR A 90 12.31 22.44 11.22
N ILE A 91 13.40 22.75 10.49
CA ILE A 91 13.73 22.09 9.22
C ILE A 91 13.96 20.58 9.43
N ASN A 92 14.65 20.19 10.50
CA ASN A 92 14.89 18.76 10.78
C ASN A 92 13.61 18.01 11.11
N ARG A 93 12.72 18.59 11.92
CA ARG A 93 11.37 18.01 12.17
C ARG A 93 10.56 17.88 10.89
N ALA A 94 10.54 18.92 10.05
CA ALA A 94 9.81 18.90 8.79
C ALA A 94 10.34 17.86 7.78
N LYS A 95 11.62 17.50 7.84
CA LYS A 95 12.18 16.41 7.01
C LYS A 95 11.66 15.03 7.42
N GLU A 96 11.36 14.81 8.69
CA GLU A 96 10.90 13.51 9.20
C GLU A 96 9.53 13.11 8.62
N VAL A 97 8.71 14.09 8.23
CA VAL A 97 7.41 13.84 7.61
C VAL A 97 7.46 13.70 6.09
N ASN A 98 8.66 13.68 5.49
CA ASN A 98 8.89 13.41 4.06
C ASN A 98 8.00 14.23 3.11
N PRO A 99 8.00 15.58 3.16
CA PRO A 99 7.23 16.41 2.24
C PRO A 99 7.75 16.26 0.80
N TYR A 100 6.88 16.40 -0.18
CA TYR A 100 7.26 16.36 -1.60
C TYR A 100 7.97 17.63 -2.08
N GLY A 101 7.96 18.69 -1.28
CA GLY A 101 8.65 19.94 -1.54
C GLY A 101 8.58 20.93 -0.38
N TYR A 102 9.32 22.01 -0.53
CA TYR A 102 9.30 23.18 0.38
C TYR A 102 9.17 24.45 -0.44
N LEU A 103 8.35 25.39 0.01
CA LEU A 103 8.25 26.75 -0.50
C LEU A 103 8.59 27.73 0.61
N VAL A 104 9.53 28.62 0.35
CA VAL A 104 10.00 29.62 1.34
C VAL A 104 9.24 30.92 1.11
N LYS A 105 8.60 31.46 2.15
CA LYS A 105 7.92 32.77 2.13
C LYS A 105 8.93 33.91 2.15
N PRO A 106 8.74 35.00 1.39
CA PRO A 106 7.70 35.21 0.41
C PRO A 106 7.99 34.44 -0.88
N PHE A 107 7.02 33.75 -1.43
CA PHE A 107 7.13 33.00 -2.66
C PHE A 107 6.57 33.77 -3.86
N ASN A 108 7.04 33.41 -5.04
CA ASN A 108 6.54 33.97 -6.30
C ASN A 108 5.89 32.86 -7.16
N GLU A 109 5.14 33.30 -8.18
CA GLU A 109 4.42 32.44 -9.11
C GLU A 109 5.27 31.30 -9.69
N LYS A 110 6.53 31.61 -10.10
CA LYS A 110 7.42 30.60 -10.70
C LYS A 110 7.89 29.54 -9.72
N GLU A 111 8.14 29.92 -8.46
CA GLU A 111 8.54 29.01 -7.40
C GLU A 111 7.38 28.08 -7.02
N ILE A 112 6.15 28.64 -6.93
CA ILE A 112 4.95 27.86 -6.67
C ILE A 112 4.72 26.85 -7.78
N LEU A 113 4.72 27.29 -9.06
CA LEU A 113 4.55 26.41 -10.21
C LEU A 113 5.60 25.28 -10.21
N ALA A 114 6.89 25.64 -10.10
CA ALA A 114 7.97 24.66 -10.11
C ALA A 114 7.85 23.68 -8.92
N GLY A 115 7.50 24.16 -7.74
CA GLY A 115 7.30 23.33 -6.55
C GLY A 115 6.17 22.31 -6.71
N ILE A 116 5.03 22.76 -7.24
CA ILE A 116 3.87 21.88 -7.48
C ILE A 116 4.18 20.83 -8.54
N GLU A 117 4.74 21.23 -9.70
CA GLU A 117 5.10 20.32 -10.78
C GLU A 117 6.07 19.24 -10.31
N LEU A 118 7.12 19.64 -9.55
CA LEU A 118 8.10 18.70 -9.00
C LEU A 118 7.48 17.76 -7.97
N ALA A 119 6.64 18.26 -7.06
CA ALA A 119 5.97 17.46 -6.05
C ALA A 119 5.06 16.41 -6.68
N MET A 120 4.25 16.81 -7.66
CA MET A 120 3.33 15.91 -8.37
C MET A 120 4.08 14.87 -9.20
N ALA A 121 5.18 15.25 -9.86
CA ALA A 121 6.04 14.32 -10.59
C ALA A 121 6.66 13.26 -9.66
N ASN A 122 7.18 13.67 -8.51
CA ASN A 122 7.76 12.78 -7.50
C ASN A 122 6.69 11.84 -6.92
N PHE A 123 5.52 12.36 -6.58
CA PHE A 123 4.39 11.57 -6.07
C PHE A 123 3.93 10.53 -7.10
N THR A 124 3.74 10.91 -8.36
CA THR A 124 3.33 10.00 -9.43
C THR A 124 4.36 8.89 -9.65
N LYS A 125 5.66 9.24 -9.62
CA LYS A 125 6.75 8.26 -9.73
C LYS A 125 6.77 7.29 -8.56
N GLU A 126 6.56 7.77 -7.34
CA GLU A 126 6.48 6.93 -6.15
C GLU A 126 5.27 5.99 -6.20
N GLN A 127 4.10 6.50 -6.60
CA GLN A 127 2.89 5.71 -6.81
C GLN A 127 3.09 4.62 -7.88
N SER A 128 3.73 4.94 -8.99
CA SER A 128 4.05 3.97 -10.04
C SER A 128 5.00 2.89 -9.52
N ARG A 129 6.03 3.27 -8.78
CA ARG A 129 6.98 2.35 -8.18
C ARG A 129 6.31 1.45 -7.13
N ARG A 130 5.43 1.99 -6.28
CA ARG A 130 4.63 1.17 -5.33
C ARG A 130 3.75 0.16 -6.06
N LYS A 131 3.07 0.59 -7.13
CA LYS A 131 2.26 -0.32 -7.98
C LYS A 131 3.09 -1.39 -8.67
N GLU A 132 4.28 -1.06 -9.17
CA GLU A 132 5.22 -2.03 -9.74
C GLU A 132 5.74 -3.01 -8.70
N GLU A 133 6.06 -2.53 -7.50
CA GLU A 133 6.48 -3.35 -6.37
C GLU A 133 5.35 -4.24 -5.86
N GLU A 134 4.12 -3.74 -5.77
CA GLU A 134 2.93 -4.54 -5.43
C GLU A 134 2.59 -5.57 -6.52
N ASN A 135 2.89 -5.28 -7.77
CA ASN A 135 2.65 -6.18 -8.90
C ASN A 135 3.83 -7.10 -9.21
N ALA A 136 5.00 -6.93 -8.54
CA ALA A 136 6.11 -7.83 -8.70
C ALA A 136 5.71 -9.24 -8.23
N PRO A 137 5.92 -10.29 -9.05
CA PRO A 137 5.46 -11.63 -8.73
C PRO A 137 6.18 -12.18 -7.50
N ASP A 138 5.41 -12.86 -6.65
CA ASP A 138 5.98 -13.73 -5.63
C ASP A 138 6.83 -14.80 -6.30
N PHE A 139 7.94 -15.20 -5.70
CA PHE A 139 8.84 -16.18 -6.33
C PHE A 139 9.23 -17.30 -5.36
N VAL A 140 9.48 -18.46 -5.94
CA VAL A 140 9.99 -19.63 -5.25
C VAL A 140 11.49 -19.72 -5.50
N LEU A 141 12.28 -19.81 -4.45
CA LEU A 141 13.71 -20.02 -4.51
C LEU A 141 14.10 -21.14 -3.57
N ASN A 142 14.67 -22.20 -4.13
CA ASN A 142 15.01 -23.43 -3.41
C ASN A 142 13.81 -24.01 -2.65
N ASP A 143 13.90 -24.05 -1.31
CA ASP A 143 12.92 -24.60 -0.38
C ASP A 143 11.97 -23.55 0.23
N SER A 144 11.87 -22.37 -0.37
CA SER A 144 11.19 -21.21 0.21
C SER A 144 10.39 -20.43 -0.80
N LEU A 145 9.22 -19.96 -0.38
CA LEU A 145 8.38 -19.00 -1.07
C LEU A 145 8.68 -17.61 -0.50
N PHE A 146 8.98 -16.64 -1.35
CA PHE A 146 9.16 -15.25 -0.97
C PHE A 146 7.89 -14.48 -1.28
N ILE A 147 7.22 -14.02 -0.23
CA ILE A 147 5.93 -13.33 -0.28
C ILE A 147 6.15 -11.85 -0.03
N ARG A 148 5.62 -11.00 -0.90
CA ARG A 148 5.65 -9.56 -0.69
C ARG A 148 4.49 -9.14 0.22
N THR A 149 4.82 -8.47 1.30
CA THR A 149 3.86 -7.96 2.28
C THR A 149 4.37 -6.62 2.82
N ASN A 150 3.57 -5.57 2.76
CA ASN A 150 3.90 -4.21 3.25
C ASN A 150 5.27 -3.71 2.75
N GLY A 151 5.56 -3.89 1.46
CA GLY A 151 6.83 -3.47 0.85
C GLY A 151 8.05 -4.34 1.17
N MET A 152 7.90 -5.39 1.98
CA MET A 152 8.97 -6.33 2.37
C MET A 152 8.78 -7.69 1.73
N LEU A 153 9.89 -8.38 1.43
CA LEU A 153 9.89 -9.79 1.06
C LEU A 153 10.03 -10.65 2.30
N VAL A 154 8.97 -11.38 2.62
CA VAL A 154 8.94 -12.31 3.75
C VAL A 154 9.23 -13.71 3.24
N LYS A 155 10.27 -14.33 3.78
CA LYS A 155 10.63 -15.72 3.49
C LYS A 155 9.71 -16.68 4.24
N LEU A 156 9.02 -17.55 3.50
CA LEU A 156 8.22 -18.67 4.03
C LEU A 156 8.83 -19.99 3.55
N LYS A 157 9.24 -20.87 4.46
CA LYS A 157 9.72 -22.18 4.07
C LYS A 157 8.59 -23.04 3.53
N LEU A 158 8.82 -23.75 2.43
CA LEU A 158 7.80 -24.63 1.82
C LEU A 158 7.31 -25.72 2.77
N GLN A 159 8.16 -26.18 3.68
CA GLN A 159 7.78 -27.18 4.71
C GLN A 159 6.79 -26.64 5.76
N ASP A 160 6.66 -25.33 5.90
CA ASP A 160 5.75 -24.71 6.84
C ASP A 160 4.39 -24.39 6.21
N ILE A 161 4.25 -24.56 4.88
CA ILE A 161 2.99 -24.39 4.15
C ILE A 161 2.14 -25.66 4.33
N ILE A 162 0.90 -25.48 4.78
CA ILE A 162 -0.07 -26.55 5.00
C ILE A 162 -0.89 -26.77 3.74
N TYR A 163 -1.56 -25.73 3.25
CA TYR A 163 -2.32 -25.75 2.00
C TYR A 163 -2.46 -24.33 1.44
N LEU A 164 -2.90 -24.26 0.17
CA LEU A 164 -3.19 -23.04 -0.53
C LEU A 164 -4.63 -23.07 -1.04
N GLU A 165 -5.32 -21.93 -0.95
CA GLU A 165 -6.72 -21.77 -1.33
C GLU A 165 -6.89 -20.62 -2.31
N ALA A 166 -7.60 -20.85 -3.42
CA ALA A 166 -7.92 -19.82 -4.40
C ALA A 166 -8.95 -18.82 -3.84
N ASP A 167 -8.69 -17.53 -4.04
CA ASP A 167 -9.57 -16.44 -3.68
C ASP A 167 -9.57 -15.39 -4.82
N ALA A 168 -10.46 -15.58 -5.79
CA ALA A 168 -10.52 -14.80 -7.04
C ALA A 168 -9.16 -14.76 -7.76
N ASN A 169 -8.52 -13.59 -7.83
CA ASN A 169 -7.20 -13.39 -8.45
C ASN A 169 -6.04 -13.52 -7.46
N TYR A 170 -6.32 -13.95 -6.22
CA TYR A 170 -5.36 -14.12 -5.16
C TYR A 170 -5.31 -15.58 -4.71
N THR A 171 -4.25 -15.93 -4.02
CA THR A 171 -4.13 -17.21 -3.32
C THR A 171 -3.85 -16.97 -1.85
N GLN A 172 -4.65 -17.58 -1.00
CA GLN A 172 -4.43 -17.61 0.43
C GLN A 172 -3.48 -18.78 0.75
N VAL A 173 -2.34 -18.47 1.37
CA VAL A 173 -1.35 -19.47 1.79
C VAL A 173 -1.49 -19.68 3.29
N PHE A 174 -1.89 -20.87 3.68
CA PHE A 174 -2.03 -21.25 5.07
C PHE A 174 -0.75 -21.95 5.53
N ALA A 175 -0.05 -21.34 6.47
CA ALA A 175 1.16 -21.88 7.06
C ALA A 175 0.95 -22.18 8.56
N LYS A 176 1.89 -22.88 9.19
CA LYS A 176 1.80 -23.35 10.58
C LYS A 176 1.51 -22.22 11.58
N ASP A 177 2.15 -21.06 11.39
CA ASP A 177 2.08 -19.96 12.35
C ASP A 177 1.16 -18.82 11.89
N LYS A 178 0.91 -18.69 10.59
CA LYS A 178 0.18 -17.55 10.03
C LYS A 178 -0.35 -17.79 8.61
N LYS A 179 -1.24 -16.90 8.19
CA LYS A 179 -1.82 -16.88 6.86
C LYS A 179 -1.25 -15.71 6.06
N PHE A 180 -1.01 -15.95 4.78
CA PHE A 180 -0.63 -14.91 3.82
C PHE A 180 -1.64 -14.85 2.68
N VAL A 181 -1.71 -13.70 2.03
CA VAL A 181 -2.44 -13.51 0.78
C VAL A 181 -1.45 -13.07 -0.28
N ILE A 182 -1.38 -13.80 -1.39
CA ILE A 182 -0.47 -13.50 -2.48
C ILE A 182 -1.23 -13.24 -3.77
N ARG A 183 -0.71 -12.35 -4.62
CA ARG A 183 -1.30 -12.00 -5.91
C ARG A 183 -0.81 -12.93 -7.01
N SER A 184 -1.11 -14.20 -6.84
CA SER A 184 -0.79 -15.25 -7.83
C SER A 184 -1.91 -16.26 -7.83
N THR A 185 -2.21 -16.83 -8.99
CA THR A 185 -3.22 -17.88 -9.08
C THR A 185 -2.67 -19.22 -8.62
N LEU A 186 -3.54 -20.15 -8.16
CA LEU A 186 -3.11 -21.52 -7.85
C LEU A 186 -2.43 -22.21 -9.02
N LYS A 187 -2.82 -21.92 -10.26
CA LYS A 187 -2.21 -22.50 -11.47
C LYS A 187 -0.76 -22.04 -11.66
N GLU A 188 -0.47 -20.77 -11.40
CA GLU A 188 0.90 -20.24 -11.47
C GLU A 188 1.78 -20.79 -10.37
N LEU A 189 1.23 -20.97 -9.16
CA LEU A 189 1.96 -21.55 -8.03
C LEU A 189 2.19 -23.05 -8.20
N GLU A 190 1.23 -23.78 -8.74
CA GLU A 190 1.36 -25.20 -9.09
C GLU A 190 2.56 -25.46 -10.02
N GLY A 191 2.80 -24.54 -10.99
CA GLY A 191 3.95 -24.63 -11.89
C GLY A 191 5.30 -24.26 -11.26
N LYS A 192 5.31 -23.65 -10.08
CA LYS A 192 6.52 -23.19 -9.39
C LYS A 192 6.87 -24.01 -8.15
N LEU A 193 5.91 -24.70 -7.57
CA LEU A 193 6.08 -25.52 -6.38
C LEU A 193 6.47 -26.96 -6.75
N ASP A 194 7.21 -27.62 -5.86
CA ASP A 194 7.59 -29.02 -6.04
C ASP A 194 6.35 -29.92 -6.04
N THR A 195 6.09 -30.56 -7.17
CA THR A 195 4.94 -31.45 -7.40
C THR A 195 4.99 -32.73 -6.56
N ASN A 196 6.16 -33.11 -6.01
CA ASN A 196 6.28 -34.20 -5.07
C ASN A 196 5.77 -33.84 -3.66
N ARG A 197 5.67 -32.57 -3.37
CA ARG A 197 5.21 -32.05 -2.08
C ARG A 197 3.83 -31.42 -2.19
N PHE A 198 3.57 -30.66 -3.23
CA PHE A 198 2.34 -29.89 -3.40
C PHE A 198 1.51 -30.43 -4.55
N VAL A 199 0.26 -30.80 -4.26
CA VAL A 199 -0.65 -31.38 -5.23
C VAL A 199 -1.97 -30.65 -5.25
N ARG A 200 -2.45 -30.35 -6.46
CA ARG A 200 -3.76 -29.73 -6.66
C ARG A 200 -4.85 -30.79 -6.64
N ILE A 201 -5.60 -30.86 -5.55
CA ILE A 201 -6.67 -31.85 -5.36
C ILE A 201 -8.06 -31.33 -5.74
N HIS A 202 -8.21 -30.03 -5.88
CA HIS A 202 -9.47 -29.36 -6.25
C HIS A 202 -9.19 -28.09 -7.08
N LYS A 203 -10.18 -27.59 -7.82
CA LYS A 203 -10.05 -26.32 -8.57
C LYS A 203 -9.63 -25.15 -7.70
N SER A 204 -9.96 -25.19 -6.40
CA SER A 204 -9.68 -24.13 -5.43
C SER A 204 -8.63 -24.50 -4.38
N TYR A 205 -8.05 -25.70 -4.40
CA TYR A 205 -7.13 -26.16 -3.35
C TYR A 205 -5.90 -26.85 -3.91
N LEU A 206 -4.72 -26.45 -3.40
CA LEU A 206 -3.44 -27.09 -3.57
C LEU A 206 -2.90 -27.40 -2.16
N ILE A 207 -2.58 -28.66 -1.88
CA ILE A 207 -2.24 -29.13 -0.54
C ILE A 207 -0.80 -29.61 -0.45
N ASN A 208 -0.21 -29.53 0.73
CA ASN A 208 1.05 -30.18 1.07
C ASN A 208 0.77 -31.64 1.49
N LEU A 209 1.30 -32.58 0.74
CA LEU A 209 1.10 -34.02 1.00
C LEU A 209 1.61 -34.47 2.38
N ALA A 210 2.64 -33.79 2.91
CA ALA A 210 3.21 -34.10 4.23
C ALA A 210 2.31 -33.67 5.40
N GLU A 211 1.31 -32.85 5.16
CA GLU A 211 0.44 -32.29 6.20
C GLU A 211 -0.98 -32.92 6.18
N ILE A 212 -1.17 -34.02 5.44
CA ILE A 212 -2.44 -34.74 5.38
C ILE A 212 -2.65 -35.52 6.69
N ASP A 213 -3.75 -35.27 7.38
CA ASP A 213 -4.17 -35.99 8.57
C ASP A 213 -4.94 -37.30 8.20
N SER A 214 -5.89 -37.19 7.25
CA SER A 214 -6.68 -38.33 6.77
C SER A 214 -7.30 -38.08 5.40
N ILE A 215 -7.64 -39.16 4.70
CA ILE A 215 -8.21 -39.13 3.34
C ILE A 215 -9.52 -39.91 3.34
N GLN A 216 -10.57 -39.29 2.81
CA GLN A 216 -11.87 -39.87 2.54
C GLN A 216 -12.19 -39.82 1.05
N ALA A 217 -13.23 -40.52 0.60
CA ALA A 217 -13.57 -40.60 -0.84
C ALA A 217 -13.84 -39.24 -1.50
N GLU A 218 -14.35 -38.27 -0.74
CA GLU A 218 -14.76 -36.95 -1.26
C GLU A 218 -14.01 -35.78 -0.60
N SER A 219 -13.18 -36.06 0.40
CA SER A 219 -12.44 -35.01 1.13
C SER A 219 -11.10 -35.49 1.69
N VAL A 220 -10.24 -34.52 1.97
CA VAL A 220 -8.97 -34.69 2.69
C VAL A 220 -9.00 -33.79 3.91
N HIS A 221 -8.64 -34.33 5.08
CA HIS A 221 -8.52 -33.56 6.31
C HIS A 221 -7.07 -33.13 6.51
N ILE A 222 -6.89 -31.81 6.75
CA ILE A 222 -5.59 -31.20 6.95
C ILE A 222 -5.71 -30.13 8.03
N SER A 223 -4.98 -30.27 9.13
CA SER A 223 -4.97 -29.30 10.25
C SER A 223 -6.37 -28.89 10.72
N GLY A 224 -7.27 -29.87 10.82
CA GLY A 224 -8.66 -29.66 11.27
C GLY A 224 -9.60 -29.07 10.21
N LYS A 225 -9.13 -28.82 8.98
CA LYS A 225 -9.98 -28.38 7.86
C LYS A 225 -10.30 -29.55 6.94
N GLU A 226 -11.56 -29.67 6.55
CA GLU A 226 -12.01 -30.58 5.51
C GLU A 226 -11.92 -29.90 4.14
N ILE A 227 -11.13 -30.47 3.23
CA ILE A 227 -10.87 -29.94 1.88
C ILE A 227 -11.44 -30.91 0.86
N PRO A 228 -12.32 -30.47 -0.07
CA PRO A 228 -12.90 -31.32 -1.09
C PRO A 228 -11.85 -31.86 -2.07
N ILE A 229 -11.97 -33.11 -2.46
CA ILE A 229 -11.13 -33.73 -3.47
C ILE A 229 -11.96 -34.18 -4.67
N SER A 230 -11.43 -34.01 -5.88
CA SER A 230 -12.07 -34.56 -7.08
C SER A 230 -11.84 -36.06 -7.20
N ARG A 231 -12.78 -36.79 -7.84
CA ARG A 231 -12.69 -38.27 -8.00
C ARG A 231 -11.37 -38.70 -8.66
N ASN A 232 -10.92 -38.00 -9.67
CA ASN A 232 -9.68 -38.33 -10.37
C ASN A 232 -8.47 -38.16 -9.46
N GLN A 233 -8.46 -37.07 -8.67
CA GLN A 233 -7.37 -36.81 -7.72
C GLN A 233 -7.36 -37.75 -6.52
N TYR A 234 -8.52 -38.23 -6.08
CA TYR A 234 -8.61 -39.24 -5.05
C TYR A 234 -7.90 -40.54 -5.46
N SER A 235 -8.23 -41.06 -6.67
CA SER A 235 -7.59 -42.27 -7.21
C SER A 235 -6.08 -42.11 -7.39
N TRP A 236 -5.64 -40.95 -7.86
CA TRP A 236 -4.22 -40.62 -8.00
C TRP A 236 -3.52 -40.55 -6.64
N LEU A 237 -4.13 -39.88 -5.64
CA LEU A 237 -3.56 -39.72 -4.30
C LEU A 237 -3.35 -41.10 -3.59
N LEU A 238 -4.31 -42.01 -3.73
CA LEU A 238 -4.18 -43.37 -3.21
C LEU A 238 -3.03 -44.17 -3.83
N GLN A 239 -2.70 -43.93 -5.11
CA GLN A 239 -1.56 -44.57 -5.77
C GLN A 239 -0.22 -44.01 -5.28
N GLN A 240 -0.16 -42.78 -4.77
CA GLN A 240 1.06 -42.20 -4.18
C GLN A 240 1.33 -42.70 -2.79
N ILE A 241 0.31 -43.14 -2.07
CA ILE A 241 0.46 -43.77 -0.77
C ILE A 241 0.87 -45.23 -1.03
N LYS A 242 2.14 -45.56 -0.77
CA LYS A 242 2.58 -46.96 -0.79
C LYS A 242 1.78 -47.70 0.28
N MET A 243 0.88 -48.60 -0.16
CA MET A 243 0.30 -49.55 0.77
C MET A 243 1.45 -50.40 1.36
N LEU A 244 1.55 -50.39 2.67
CA LEU A 244 2.42 -51.28 3.43
C LEU A 244 1.94 -52.70 3.31
#